data_053c0f25d79bb91ddb124c29cc518151
#
_entry.id   053c0f25d79bb91ddb124c29cc518151
#
_cell.length_a   1.000
_cell.length_b   1.000
_cell.length_c   1.000
_cell.angle_alpha   90.00
_cell.angle_beta   90.00
_cell.angle_gamma   90.00
#
_symmetry.space_group_name_H-M   'P 1'
#
loop_
_entity.id
_entity.type
_entity.pdbx_description
1 polymer ?
#
loop_
_entity_poly.entity_id
_entity_poly.type
_entity_poly.pdbx_seq_one_letter_code
_entity_poly.pdbx_strand_id
1 'polypeptide(L)'
;MAPATHHSKTPFGKLYLVPAPLDFGCNDPIALQKTMPLGTLEVAAGLHHWITENAKTTRAYLKRVNDVVALCQPLQALNITELPREVHKKGDHTGNFDARPLLAAALQGHDIGLGSESGMPAVADPGSSVVRAAHDLGIEVIALTGPVSLLLALASSGLNGQSFAFVGYLPQEPNERAKRIRELESLALRTGQTQL
;
A
#
# COMPACT_ATOMS: atom_id res chain seq x y z
N MET A 1 -33.68 -2.62 -40.61
CA MET A 1 -32.39 -2.72 -39.91
C MET A 1 -32.43 -1.74 -38.72
N ALA A 2 -32.58 -2.25 -37.51
CA ALA A 2 -32.53 -1.42 -36.32
C ALA A 2 -31.05 -1.10 -35.98
N PRO A 3 -30.69 0.13 -35.57
CA PRO A 3 -29.32 0.45 -35.20
C PRO A 3 -28.97 -0.30 -33.89
N ALA A 4 -27.83 -0.97 -33.92
CA ALA A 4 -27.25 -1.60 -32.73
C ALA A 4 -26.90 -0.50 -31.73
N THR A 5 -27.58 -0.46 -30.60
CA THR A 5 -27.24 0.40 -29.48
C THR A 5 -25.92 -0.11 -28.88
N HIS A 6 -24.82 0.53 -29.23
CA HIS A 6 -23.57 0.42 -28.50
C HIS A 6 -23.80 0.92 -27.08
N HIS A 7 -24.07 0.02 -26.14
CA HIS A 7 -23.93 0.33 -24.72
C HIS A 7 -22.43 0.53 -24.48
N SER A 8 -21.98 1.76 -24.42
CA SER A 8 -20.64 2.08 -23.90
C SER A 8 -20.61 1.63 -22.45
N LYS A 9 -19.91 0.52 -22.16
CA LYS A 9 -19.61 0.14 -20.78
C LYS A 9 -18.87 1.31 -20.15
N THR A 10 -19.39 1.84 -19.06
CA THR A 10 -18.66 2.79 -18.22
C THR A 10 -17.27 2.19 -17.92
N PRO A 11 -16.17 2.90 -18.20
CA PRO A 11 -14.85 2.37 -17.87
C PRO A 11 -14.78 2.06 -16.38
N PHE A 12 -14.07 0.99 -16.02
CA PHE A 12 -13.82 0.67 -14.61
C PHE A 12 -13.08 1.83 -13.94
N GLY A 13 -13.33 2.05 -12.66
CA GLY A 13 -12.48 2.87 -11.82
C GLY A 13 -11.11 2.21 -11.63
N LYS A 14 -10.17 2.93 -11.02
CA LYS A 14 -8.78 2.53 -10.81
C LYS A 14 -8.53 2.18 -9.36
N LEU A 15 -7.53 1.33 -9.11
CA LEU A 15 -6.99 1.06 -7.78
C LEU A 15 -5.71 1.87 -7.59
N TYR A 16 -5.74 2.85 -6.69
CA TYR A 16 -4.56 3.64 -6.32
C TYR A 16 -3.91 3.07 -5.06
N LEU A 17 -2.64 2.71 -5.14
CA LEU A 17 -1.83 2.36 -3.97
C LEU A 17 -1.35 3.67 -3.35
N VAL A 18 -1.93 4.03 -2.21
CA VAL A 18 -1.69 5.32 -1.56
C VAL A 18 -0.75 5.13 -0.38
N PRO A 19 0.51 5.58 -0.47
CA PRO A 19 1.46 5.46 0.64
C PRO A 19 1.07 6.37 1.80
N ALA A 20 1.42 5.94 3.01
CA ALA A 20 1.31 6.72 4.23
C ALA A 20 2.70 7.24 4.68
N PRO A 21 2.77 8.32 5.48
CA PRO A 21 4.03 8.80 6.01
C PRO A 21 4.67 7.78 6.97
N LEU A 22 6.00 7.83 7.09
CA LEU A 22 6.76 7.00 8.03
C LEU A 22 6.88 7.72 9.38
N ASP A 23 5.79 7.80 10.12
CA ASP A 23 5.75 8.52 11.40
C ASP A 23 6.33 7.69 12.57
N PHE A 24 6.45 6.36 12.43
CA PHE A 24 7.04 5.43 13.41
C PHE A 24 6.53 5.61 14.85
N GLY A 25 5.29 6.06 15.04
CA GLY A 25 4.70 6.31 16.35
C GLY A 25 5.22 7.57 17.07
N CYS A 26 5.83 8.50 16.35
CA CYS A 26 6.23 9.80 16.89
C CYS A 26 5.01 10.58 17.39
N ASN A 27 5.15 11.17 18.59
CA ASN A 27 4.10 12.02 19.19
C ASN A 27 3.93 13.35 18.46
N ASP A 28 4.95 13.80 17.73
CA ASP A 28 4.95 15.05 16.96
C ASP A 28 5.26 14.74 15.48
N PRO A 29 4.23 14.36 14.70
CA PRO A 29 4.40 13.96 13.31
C PRO A 29 4.81 15.16 12.44
N ILE A 30 5.76 14.92 11.53
CA ILE A 30 6.21 15.93 10.58
C ILE A 30 5.04 16.29 9.63
N ALA A 31 4.95 17.57 9.24
CA ALA A 31 3.95 18.03 8.27
C ALA A 31 4.04 17.22 6.95
N LEU A 32 2.88 16.78 6.43
CA LEU A 32 2.83 15.87 5.26
C LEU A 32 3.57 16.40 4.04
N GLN A 33 3.51 17.72 3.80
CA GLN A 33 4.18 18.37 2.66
C GLN A 33 5.71 18.20 2.65
N LYS A 34 6.31 17.83 3.79
CA LYS A 34 7.76 17.59 3.90
C LYS A 34 8.16 16.16 3.54
N THR A 35 7.21 15.24 3.53
CA THR A 35 7.49 13.80 3.36
C THR A 35 6.68 13.14 2.24
N MET A 36 5.59 13.78 1.79
CA MET A 36 4.69 13.25 0.78
C MET A 36 4.62 14.18 -0.43
N PRO A 37 4.70 13.65 -1.66
CA PRO A 37 4.48 14.44 -2.86
C PRO A 37 3.07 15.03 -2.92
N LEU A 38 2.94 16.29 -3.35
CA LEU A 38 1.66 16.98 -3.43
C LEU A 38 0.67 16.21 -4.34
N GLY A 39 1.12 15.72 -5.50
CA GLY A 39 0.25 14.94 -6.40
C GLY A 39 -0.32 13.67 -5.75
N THR A 40 0.43 13.01 -4.84
CA THR A 40 -0.10 11.89 -4.05
C THR A 40 -1.20 12.34 -3.09
N LEU A 41 -1.02 13.49 -2.43
CA LEU A 41 -2.02 14.05 -1.53
C LEU A 41 -3.28 14.50 -2.28
N GLU A 42 -3.12 15.08 -3.48
CA GLU A 42 -4.23 15.50 -4.36
C GLU A 42 -5.07 14.29 -4.80
N VAL A 43 -4.44 13.19 -5.23
CA VAL A 43 -5.15 11.97 -5.57
C VAL A 43 -5.86 11.41 -4.33
N ALA A 44 -5.17 11.29 -3.19
CA ALA A 44 -5.77 10.80 -1.95
C ALA A 44 -6.98 11.64 -1.51
N ALA A 45 -6.91 12.96 -1.65
CA ALA A 45 -8.02 13.87 -1.32
C ALA A 45 -9.25 13.68 -2.23
N GLY A 46 -9.05 13.23 -3.48
CA GLY A 46 -10.12 12.98 -4.46
C GLY A 46 -10.82 11.63 -4.31
N LEU A 47 -10.31 10.69 -3.51
CA LEU A 47 -10.85 9.34 -3.41
C LEU A 47 -11.99 9.23 -2.41
N HIS A 48 -13.10 8.59 -2.84
CA HIS A 48 -14.28 8.34 -2.01
C HIS A 48 -14.26 6.96 -1.34
N HIS A 49 -13.66 5.97 -1.99
CA HIS A 49 -13.61 4.58 -1.57
C HIS A 49 -12.22 4.18 -1.14
N TRP A 50 -12.11 3.49 -0.01
CA TRP A 50 -10.86 3.08 0.57
C TRP A 50 -10.89 1.62 1.02
N ILE A 51 -9.81 0.91 0.76
CA ILE A 51 -9.48 -0.38 1.35
C ILE A 51 -8.25 -0.15 2.22
N THR A 52 -8.27 -0.63 3.46
CA THR A 52 -7.21 -0.30 4.42
C THR A 52 -7.04 -1.43 5.45
N GLU A 53 -5.90 -1.41 6.12
CA GLU A 53 -5.67 -2.28 7.27
C GLU A 53 -6.47 -1.82 8.49
N ASN A 54 -6.57 -0.50 8.70
CA ASN A 54 -7.20 0.08 9.89
C ASN A 54 -7.87 1.41 9.52
N ALA A 55 -9.19 1.45 9.64
CA ALA A 55 -9.97 2.64 9.29
C ALA A 55 -9.71 3.84 10.22
N LYS A 56 -9.28 3.61 11.47
CA LYS A 56 -8.96 4.71 12.40
C LYS A 56 -7.69 5.43 11.97
N THR A 57 -6.63 4.70 11.65
CA THR A 57 -5.36 5.27 11.19
C THR A 57 -5.52 5.94 9.83
N THR A 58 -6.30 5.34 8.92
CA THR A 58 -6.62 5.94 7.61
C THR A 58 -7.38 7.26 7.76
N ARG A 59 -8.39 7.33 8.65
CA ARG A 59 -9.08 8.60 8.93
C ARG A 59 -8.15 9.65 9.52
N ALA A 60 -7.23 9.26 10.39
CA ALA A 60 -6.23 10.18 10.95
C ALA A 60 -5.29 10.72 9.85
N TYR A 61 -4.84 9.86 8.94
CA TYR A 61 -4.07 10.26 7.77
C TYR A 61 -4.86 11.22 6.86
N LEU A 62 -6.09 10.87 6.49
CA LEU A 62 -6.93 11.71 5.62
C LEU A 62 -7.30 13.05 6.26
N LYS A 63 -7.40 13.13 7.60
CA LYS A 63 -7.53 14.42 8.28
C LYS A 63 -6.30 15.30 8.03
N ARG A 64 -5.10 14.75 8.12
CA ARG A 64 -3.85 15.47 7.82
C ARG A 64 -3.76 15.83 6.31
N VAL A 65 -4.26 14.97 5.42
CA VAL A 65 -4.38 15.31 3.98
C VAL A 65 -5.27 16.53 3.81
N ASN A 66 -6.43 16.57 4.50
CA ASN A 66 -7.37 17.69 4.43
C ASN A 66 -6.77 19.03 4.91
N ASP A 67 -5.78 19.00 5.78
CA ASP A 67 -5.05 20.20 6.21
C ASP A 67 -4.15 20.77 5.09
N VAL A 68 -3.88 20.01 4.04
CA VAL A 68 -3.03 20.38 2.89
C VAL A 68 -3.84 20.57 1.61
N VAL A 69 -4.71 19.59 1.32
CA VAL A 69 -5.58 19.53 0.14
C VAL A 69 -6.98 19.18 0.62
N ALA A 70 -7.96 20.00 0.33
CA ALA A 70 -9.34 19.76 0.74
C ALA A 70 -9.86 18.41 0.19
N LEU A 71 -10.43 17.59 1.06
CA LEU A 71 -11.05 16.33 0.64
C LEU A 71 -12.27 16.59 -0.24
N CYS A 72 -12.51 15.69 -1.20
CA CYS A 72 -13.66 15.74 -2.10
C CYS A 72 -15.01 15.67 -1.36
N GLN A 73 -15.02 15.15 -0.12
CA GLN A 73 -16.20 15.11 0.76
C GLN A 73 -15.77 14.98 2.23
N PRO A 74 -16.70 15.22 3.20
CA PRO A 74 -16.41 15.06 4.62
C PRO A 74 -15.91 13.65 4.95
N LEU A 75 -14.97 13.54 5.90
CA LEU A 75 -14.38 12.27 6.34
C LEU A 75 -15.42 11.20 6.71
N GLN A 76 -16.55 11.62 7.27
CA GLN A 76 -17.64 10.73 7.70
C GLN A 76 -18.39 10.12 6.51
N ALA A 77 -18.35 10.76 5.35
CA ALA A 77 -19.01 10.31 4.13
C ALA A 77 -18.11 9.41 3.26
N LEU A 78 -16.83 9.23 3.62
CA LEU A 78 -15.93 8.33 2.92
C LEU A 78 -16.26 6.87 3.23
N ASN A 79 -16.27 6.04 2.19
CA ASN A 79 -16.46 4.59 2.29
C ASN A 79 -15.12 3.92 2.58
N ILE A 80 -14.87 3.57 3.83
CA ILE A 80 -13.62 2.92 4.26
C ILE A 80 -13.93 1.49 4.68
N THR A 81 -13.35 0.52 3.97
CA THR A 81 -13.47 -0.92 4.22
C THR A 81 -12.15 -1.46 4.75
N GLU A 82 -12.19 -2.15 5.89
CA GLU A 82 -10.99 -2.78 6.45
C GLU A 82 -10.76 -4.16 5.83
N LEU A 83 -9.49 -4.50 5.61
CA LEU A 83 -9.07 -5.85 5.31
C LEU A 83 -9.37 -6.76 6.51
N PRO A 84 -9.73 -8.04 6.30
CA PRO A 84 -9.97 -8.96 7.41
C PRO A 84 -8.73 -9.12 8.30
N ARG A 85 -8.93 -9.21 9.61
CA ARG A 85 -7.84 -9.37 10.59
C ARG A 85 -6.93 -10.57 10.33
N GLU A 86 -7.45 -11.61 9.71
CA GLU A 86 -6.68 -12.80 9.35
C GLU A 86 -5.62 -12.51 8.29
N VAL A 87 -5.92 -11.58 7.37
CA VAL A 87 -4.99 -11.10 6.34
C VAL A 87 -3.82 -10.34 6.97
N HIS A 88 -4.08 -9.53 8.01
CA HIS A 88 -3.03 -8.80 8.73
C HIS A 88 -2.04 -9.73 9.45
N LYS A 89 -2.55 -10.81 10.09
CA LYS A 89 -1.72 -11.69 10.92
C LYS A 89 -0.89 -12.69 10.12
N LYS A 90 -1.43 -13.18 8.99
CA LYS A 90 -0.83 -14.23 8.18
C LYS A 90 -0.19 -13.73 6.90
N GLY A 91 -0.38 -12.43 6.59
CA GLY A 91 -0.13 -11.88 5.26
C GLY A 91 -1.15 -12.41 4.23
N ASP A 92 -1.24 -11.75 3.10
CA ASP A 92 -2.17 -12.12 2.02
C ASP A 92 -1.45 -12.61 0.76
N HIS A 93 -0.14 -12.84 0.86
CA HIS A 93 0.72 -13.26 -0.25
C HIS A 93 0.49 -14.72 -0.70
N THR A 94 -0.13 -15.55 0.15
CA THR A 94 -0.37 -16.98 -0.15
C THR A 94 -1.53 -17.23 -1.12
N GLY A 95 -2.31 -16.20 -1.48
CA GLY A 95 -3.42 -16.32 -2.44
C GLY A 95 -4.72 -16.92 -1.87
N ASN A 96 -4.80 -17.19 -0.56
CA ASN A 96 -5.97 -17.84 0.07
C ASN A 96 -7.13 -16.87 0.36
N PHE A 97 -6.92 -15.55 0.22
CA PHE A 97 -7.95 -14.54 0.45
C PHE A 97 -8.50 -14.01 -0.88
N ASP A 98 -9.81 -14.12 -1.07
CA ASP A 98 -10.50 -13.54 -2.22
C ASP A 98 -10.83 -12.05 -1.94
N ALA A 99 -10.06 -11.15 -2.54
CA ALA A 99 -10.24 -9.72 -2.39
C ALA A 99 -11.20 -9.09 -3.44
N ARG A 100 -11.71 -9.87 -4.42
CA ARG A 100 -12.59 -9.35 -5.48
C ARG A 100 -13.82 -8.61 -4.96
N PRO A 101 -14.49 -9.03 -3.87
CA PRO A 101 -15.63 -8.29 -3.33
C PRO A 101 -15.31 -6.86 -2.89
N LEU A 102 -14.07 -6.60 -2.45
CA LEU A 102 -13.62 -5.27 -2.03
C LEU A 102 -13.50 -4.28 -3.21
N LEU A 103 -13.40 -4.79 -4.43
CA LEU A 103 -13.25 -4.02 -5.66
C LEU A 103 -14.57 -3.71 -6.36
N ALA A 104 -15.71 -4.00 -5.75
CA ALA A 104 -17.04 -3.79 -6.34
C ALA A 104 -17.28 -2.34 -6.80
N ALA A 105 -16.78 -1.34 -6.06
CA ALA A 105 -16.90 0.06 -6.45
C ALA A 105 -16.10 0.37 -7.74
N ALA A 106 -14.92 -0.23 -7.93
CA ALA A 106 -14.14 -0.05 -9.15
C ALA A 106 -14.85 -0.63 -10.38
N LEU A 107 -15.54 -1.76 -10.24
CA LEU A 107 -16.35 -2.33 -11.33
C LEU A 107 -17.55 -1.43 -11.71
N GLN A 108 -17.94 -0.50 -10.83
CA GLN A 108 -19.00 0.50 -11.05
C GLN A 108 -18.44 1.84 -11.57
N GLY A 109 -17.13 1.94 -11.83
CA GLY A 109 -16.48 3.14 -12.36
C GLY A 109 -15.95 4.09 -11.28
N HIS A 110 -15.90 3.69 -9.99
CA HIS A 110 -15.36 4.51 -8.91
C HIS A 110 -13.92 4.15 -8.59
N ASP A 111 -13.09 5.16 -8.45
CA ASP A 111 -11.70 4.98 -8.02
C ASP A 111 -11.63 4.55 -6.54
N ILE A 112 -10.68 3.66 -6.23
CA ILE A 112 -10.45 3.12 -4.88
C ILE A 112 -9.01 3.40 -4.45
N GLY A 113 -8.81 3.87 -3.21
CA GLY A 113 -7.51 3.93 -2.55
C GLY A 113 -7.25 2.67 -1.74
N LEU A 114 -6.08 2.05 -1.92
CA LEU A 114 -5.54 1.07 -1.00
C LEU A 114 -4.49 1.77 -0.14
N GLY A 115 -4.74 1.86 1.16
CA GLY A 115 -3.86 2.51 2.12
C GLY A 115 -3.23 1.53 3.11
N SER A 116 -1.99 1.80 3.51
CA SER A 116 -1.29 1.12 4.61
C SER A 116 -1.24 2.01 5.87
N GLU A 117 -0.80 1.46 6.99
CA GLU A 117 -0.57 2.25 8.20
C GLU A 117 0.73 3.07 8.11
N SER A 118 1.73 2.62 7.33
CA SER A 118 3.02 3.29 7.17
C SER A 118 3.69 2.86 5.86
N GLY A 119 4.20 3.80 5.09
CA GLY A 119 4.89 3.50 3.83
C GLY A 119 3.97 3.06 2.70
N MET A 120 4.48 2.20 1.80
CA MET A 120 3.79 1.75 0.59
C MET A 120 2.92 0.53 0.88
N PRO A 121 1.61 0.55 0.58
CA PRO A 121 0.76 -0.63 0.73
C PRO A 121 1.23 -1.78 -0.17
N ALA A 122 0.99 -3.01 0.25
CA ALA A 122 1.41 -4.25 -0.42
C ALA A 122 2.94 -4.48 -0.50
N VAL A 123 3.75 -3.62 0.13
CA VAL A 123 5.20 -3.80 0.26
C VAL A 123 5.54 -4.06 1.72
N ALA A 124 5.85 -5.30 2.08
CA ALA A 124 6.01 -5.79 3.46
C ALA A 124 4.72 -5.68 4.33
N ASP A 125 3.64 -5.20 3.75
CA ASP A 125 2.33 -4.95 4.34
C ASP A 125 1.24 -5.72 3.59
N PRO A 126 0.05 -5.90 4.18
CA PRO A 126 -1.11 -6.45 3.48
C PRO A 126 -1.53 -5.62 2.27
N GLY A 127 -2.23 -6.24 1.32
CA GLY A 127 -2.78 -5.58 0.14
C GLY A 127 -2.43 -6.29 -1.18
N SER A 128 -1.47 -7.22 -1.19
CA SER A 128 -1.09 -7.94 -2.40
C SER A 128 -2.23 -8.77 -2.99
N SER A 129 -3.16 -9.27 -2.16
CA SER A 129 -4.38 -9.94 -2.63
C SER A 129 -5.33 -8.99 -3.37
N VAL A 130 -5.45 -7.74 -2.90
CA VAL A 130 -6.28 -6.71 -3.55
C VAL A 130 -5.69 -6.34 -4.91
N VAL A 131 -4.36 -6.19 -4.98
CA VAL A 131 -3.66 -5.90 -6.23
C VAL A 131 -3.83 -7.05 -7.25
N ARG A 132 -3.65 -8.31 -6.82
CA ARG A 132 -3.89 -9.48 -7.70
C ARG A 132 -5.33 -9.51 -8.20
N ALA A 133 -6.31 -9.34 -7.30
CA ALA A 133 -7.71 -9.32 -7.67
C ALA A 133 -8.04 -8.19 -8.66
N ALA A 134 -7.42 -7.02 -8.52
CA ALA A 134 -7.58 -5.92 -9.47
C ALA A 134 -7.06 -6.30 -10.86
N HIS A 135 -5.88 -6.92 -10.96
CA HIS A 135 -5.34 -7.43 -12.23
C HIS A 135 -6.24 -8.50 -12.84
N ASP A 136 -6.73 -9.46 -12.05
CA ASP A 136 -7.63 -10.52 -12.51
C ASP A 136 -8.96 -9.98 -13.06
N LEU A 137 -9.43 -8.85 -12.51
CA LEU A 137 -10.65 -8.16 -12.95
C LEU A 137 -10.43 -7.15 -14.07
N GLY A 138 -9.18 -6.92 -14.50
CA GLY A 138 -8.83 -5.92 -15.51
C GLY A 138 -8.95 -4.47 -15.03
N ILE A 139 -8.87 -4.25 -13.70
CA ILE A 139 -8.85 -2.92 -13.08
C ILE A 139 -7.42 -2.37 -13.14
N GLU A 140 -7.25 -1.15 -13.63
CA GLU A 140 -5.95 -0.47 -13.68
C GLU A 140 -5.43 -0.21 -12.25
N VAL A 141 -4.17 -0.60 -11.98
CA VAL A 141 -3.49 -0.38 -10.71
C VAL A 141 -2.44 0.70 -10.85
N ILE A 142 -2.51 1.73 -10.01
CA ILE A 142 -1.58 2.87 -10.02
C ILE A 142 -0.91 2.98 -8.67
N ALA A 143 0.40 2.76 -8.61
CA ALA A 143 1.19 3.02 -7.42
C ALA A 143 1.57 4.51 -7.37
N LEU A 144 1.15 5.21 -6.32
CA LEU A 144 1.50 6.60 -6.10
C LEU A 144 2.88 6.71 -5.45
N THR A 145 3.59 7.80 -5.73
CA THR A 145 4.91 8.04 -5.16
C THR A 145 4.81 8.39 -3.67
N GLY A 146 5.66 7.76 -2.85
CA GLY A 146 5.76 8.05 -1.42
C GLY A 146 6.90 7.30 -0.75
N PRO A 147 7.09 7.47 0.57
CA PRO A 147 8.20 6.89 1.29
C PRO A 147 8.07 5.36 1.40
N VAL A 148 9.22 4.68 1.28
CA VAL A 148 9.36 3.24 1.47
C VAL A 148 10.56 3.00 2.39
N SER A 149 10.33 2.58 3.63
CA SER A 149 11.35 2.49 4.68
C SER A 149 12.53 1.61 4.28
N LEU A 150 12.27 0.45 3.67
CA LEU A 150 13.32 -0.48 3.25
C LEU A 150 14.23 0.11 2.16
N LEU A 151 13.70 0.90 1.22
CA LEU A 151 14.50 1.56 0.19
C LEU A 151 15.31 2.74 0.75
N LEU A 152 14.77 3.46 1.74
CA LEU A 152 15.50 4.51 2.44
C LEU A 152 16.65 3.92 3.26
N ALA A 153 16.42 2.79 3.94
CA ALA A 153 17.47 2.06 4.65
C ALA A 153 18.56 1.56 3.69
N LEU A 154 18.19 0.96 2.57
CA LEU A 154 19.15 0.53 1.54
C LEU A 154 19.97 1.70 1.01
N ALA A 155 19.35 2.80 0.62
CA ALA A 155 20.03 3.96 0.06
C ALA A 155 21.03 4.58 1.05
N SER A 156 20.74 4.57 2.35
CA SER A 156 21.61 5.11 3.39
C SER A 156 22.68 4.13 3.88
N SER A 157 22.56 2.84 3.54
CA SER A 157 23.47 1.80 4.06
C SER A 157 24.86 1.77 3.42
N GLY A 158 25.01 2.31 2.21
CA GLY A 158 26.23 2.16 1.40
C GLY A 158 26.42 0.76 0.81
N LEU A 159 25.44 -0.15 0.95
CA LEU A 159 25.47 -1.49 0.39
C LEU A 159 25.05 -1.50 -1.09
N ASN A 160 25.11 -2.68 -1.73
CA ASN A 160 24.78 -2.84 -3.14
C ASN A 160 23.28 -2.59 -3.41
N GLY A 161 22.95 -1.40 -3.91
CA GLY A 161 21.59 -1.02 -4.31
C GLY A 161 21.15 -1.50 -5.70
N GLN A 162 22.06 -2.11 -6.49
CA GLN A 162 21.73 -2.67 -7.82
C GLN A 162 21.28 -4.14 -7.76
N SER A 163 21.68 -4.84 -6.68
CA SER A 163 21.26 -6.21 -6.43
C SER A 163 20.90 -6.37 -4.95
N PHE A 164 19.61 -6.43 -4.64
CA PHE A 164 19.10 -6.57 -3.28
C PHE A 164 17.87 -7.45 -3.23
N ALA A 165 17.57 -8.00 -2.06
CA ALA A 165 16.35 -8.75 -1.79
C ALA A 165 15.78 -8.36 -0.42
N PHE A 166 14.47 -8.11 -0.37
CA PHE A 166 13.73 -8.10 0.88
C PHE A 166 13.37 -9.55 1.23
N VAL A 167 13.92 -10.04 2.34
CA VAL A 167 13.80 -11.45 2.76
C VAL A 167 12.78 -11.66 3.87
N GLY A 168 11.97 -10.64 4.16
CA GLY A 168 10.99 -10.65 5.23
C GLY A 168 11.56 -10.29 6.59
N TYR A 169 10.71 -10.36 7.61
CA TYR A 169 11.10 -10.03 8.98
C TYR A 169 11.93 -11.15 9.60
N LEU A 170 12.91 -10.74 10.41
CA LEU A 170 13.73 -11.69 11.18
C LEU A 170 12.90 -12.37 12.27
N PRO A 171 13.23 -13.62 12.65
CA PRO A 171 12.62 -14.33 13.77
C PRO A 171 12.65 -13.51 15.07
N GLN A 172 11.60 -13.59 15.85
CA GLN A 172 11.53 -12.91 17.15
C GLN A 172 12.40 -13.61 18.22
N GLU A 173 12.54 -14.94 18.13
CA GLU A 173 13.37 -15.73 19.04
C GLU A 173 14.85 -15.38 18.80
N PRO A 174 15.64 -15.04 19.86
CA PRO A 174 17.00 -14.54 19.71
C PRO A 174 17.96 -15.49 19.00
N ASN A 175 17.91 -16.79 19.29
CA ASN A 175 18.82 -17.77 18.71
C ASN A 175 18.51 -18.02 17.23
N GLU A 176 17.23 -18.12 16.88
CA GLU A 176 16.78 -18.24 15.48
C GLU A 176 17.13 -16.99 14.69
N ARG A 177 16.94 -15.80 15.27
CA ARG A 177 17.32 -14.53 14.67
C ARG A 177 18.83 -14.48 14.39
N ALA A 178 19.67 -14.84 15.38
CA ALA A 178 21.12 -14.86 15.22
C ALA A 178 21.56 -15.89 14.16
N LYS A 179 20.91 -17.04 14.07
CA LYS A 179 21.15 -18.04 13.03
C LYS A 179 20.77 -17.46 11.66
N ARG A 180 19.59 -16.87 11.53
CA ARG A 180 19.09 -16.30 10.29
C ARG A 180 20.00 -15.17 9.77
N ILE A 181 20.49 -14.30 10.64
CA ILE A 181 21.43 -13.22 10.29
C ILE A 181 22.71 -13.81 9.69
N ARG A 182 23.31 -14.82 10.30
CA ARG A 182 24.53 -15.48 9.76
C ARG A 182 24.30 -16.15 8.39
N GLU A 183 23.13 -16.76 8.20
CA GLU A 183 22.75 -17.34 6.90
C GLU A 183 22.66 -16.27 5.81
N LEU A 184 21.99 -15.14 6.12
CA LEU A 184 21.82 -14.02 5.19
C LEU A 184 23.16 -13.32 4.91
N GLU A 185 24.03 -13.13 5.92
CA GLU A 185 25.37 -12.60 5.73
C GLU A 185 26.19 -13.49 4.77
N SER A 186 26.18 -14.80 5.01
CA SER A 186 26.88 -15.77 4.15
C SER A 186 26.33 -15.74 2.72
N LEU A 187 25.03 -15.58 2.55
CA LEU A 187 24.39 -15.46 1.24
C LEU A 187 24.82 -14.15 0.55
N ALA A 188 24.78 -13.03 1.25
CA ALA A 188 25.19 -11.73 0.73
C ALA A 188 26.65 -11.71 0.29
N LEU A 189 27.56 -12.25 1.10
CA LEU A 189 28.98 -12.36 0.77
C LEU A 189 29.25 -13.23 -0.48
N ARG A 190 28.49 -14.32 -0.64
CA ARG A 190 28.65 -15.24 -1.77
C ARG A 190 28.08 -14.69 -3.06
N THR A 191 26.97 -13.94 -3.00
CA THR A 191 26.21 -13.49 -4.19
C THR A 191 26.45 -12.04 -4.55
N GLY A 192 27.01 -11.23 -3.64
CA GLY A 192 27.08 -9.77 -3.78
C GLY A 192 25.74 -9.06 -3.69
N GLN A 193 24.66 -9.79 -3.29
CA GLN A 193 23.30 -9.25 -3.15
C GLN A 193 23.05 -8.79 -1.72
N THR A 194 22.60 -7.55 -1.56
CA THR A 194 22.18 -7.03 -0.26
C THR A 194 20.90 -7.73 0.21
N GLN A 195 20.88 -8.20 1.46
CA GLN A 195 19.70 -8.78 2.09
C GLN A 195 19.08 -7.73 3.02
N LEU A 196 17.78 -7.50 2.88
CA LEU A 196 16.99 -6.52 3.66
C LEU A 196 15.94 -7.23 4.50
#